data_8a16e3abf5afc616e0ac3fe862a0ac8e
#
_entry.id   8a16e3abf5afc616e0ac3fe862a0ac8e
#
_cell.length_a   1.000
_cell.length_b   1.000
_cell.length_c   1.000
_cell.angle_alpha   90.00
_cell.angle_beta   90.00
_cell.angle_gamma   90.00
#
_symmetry.space_group_name_H-M   'P 1'
#
loop_
_entity.id
_entity.type
_entity.pdbx_description
1 polymer ?
#
loop_
_entity_poly.entity_id
_entity_poly.type
_entity_poly.pdbx_seq_one_letter_code
_entity_poly.pdbx_strand_id
1 'polypeptide(L)'
;TLAFFGDSASNEGTFHESINMAAAWNLPIVYIIENNLFGISVDIRRVTKEHDLYKRAEGYGIPGEAVDGNDVYAVYEAVSRAVERARKGEGPTLIECKTYRWQGHHVGDPGEYRAPEELAAWKAREPLVVLQEKGLLSDGEIEEIRAFVEKEIAQACKFAEESDYPDVSEAYKDVFVDIAASV
;
A
#
# COMPACT_ATOMS: atom_id res chain seq x y z
N THR A 1 -3.17 10.43 -9.51
CA THR A 1 -2.05 9.75 -8.83
C THR A 1 -2.58 8.93 -7.66
N LEU A 2 -2.01 7.73 -7.44
CA LEU A 2 -2.18 6.97 -6.20
C LEU A 2 -0.85 7.02 -5.44
N ALA A 3 -0.89 7.37 -4.16
CA ALA A 3 0.27 7.44 -3.29
C ALA A 3 0.12 6.42 -2.15
N PHE A 4 0.94 5.37 -2.17
CA PHE A 4 0.95 4.30 -1.16
C PHE A 4 2.08 4.52 -0.17
N PHE A 5 1.80 4.35 1.10
CA PHE A 5 2.80 4.44 2.18
C PHE A 5 2.32 3.72 3.44
N GLY A 6 3.26 3.34 4.29
CA GLY A 6 2.96 2.69 5.57
C GLY A 6 2.45 3.65 6.64
N ASP A 7 1.89 3.08 7.70
CA ASP A 7 1.37 3.82 8.86
C ASP A 7 2.40 4.77 9.47
N SER A 8 3.64 4.32 9.62
CA SER A 8 4.70 5.14 10.25
C SER A 8 5.12 6.33 9.40
N ALA A 9 5.08 6.22 8.07
CA ALA A 9 5.36 7.34 7.17
C ALA A 9 4.35 8.48 7.32
N SER A 10 3.14 8.19 7.78
CA SER A 10 2.15 9.22 8.08
C SER A 10 2.54 10.14 9.25
N ASN A 11 3.60 9.84 10.01
CA ASN A 11 4.16 10.69 11.05
C ASN A 11 5.32 11.58 10.54
N GLU A 12 5.74 11.42 9.28
CA GLU A 12 6.78 12.26 8.67
C GLU A 12 6.24 13.62 8.23
N GLY A 13 7.10 14.65 8.28
CA GLY A 13 6.73 16.00 7.83
C GLY A 13 6.27 16.03 6.38
N THR A 14 6.91 15.26 5.51
CA THR A 14 6.59 15.16 4.07
C THR A 14 5.16 14.70 3.81
N PHE A 15 4.60 13.83 4.64
CA PHE A 15 3.17 13.48 4.57
C PHE A 15 2.30 14.72 4.78
N HIS A 16 2.54 15.46 5.86
CA HIS A 16 1.76 16.64 6.23
C HIS A 16 1.85 17.76 5.20
N GLU A 17 3.05 17.98 4.66
CA GLU A 17 3.30 18.99 3.63
C GLU A 17 2.61 18.64 2.31
N SER A 18 2.75 17.39 1.85
CA SER A 18 2.18 16.95 0.58
C SER A 18 0.65 16.93 0.58
N ILE A 19 0.04 16.41 1.66
CA ILE A 19 -1.43 16.35 1.74
C ILE A 19 -2.05 17.75 1.86
N ASN A 20 -1.40 18.68 2.58
CA ASN A 20 -1.82 20.07 2.67
C ASN A 20 -1.77 20.75 1.30
N MET A 21 -0.69 20.58 0.55
CA MET A 21 -0.59 21.13 -0.82
C MET A 21 -1.66 20.52 -1.74
N ALA A 22 -1.85 19.21 -1.68
CA ALA A 22 -2.86 18.54 -2.50
C ALA A 22 -4.27 19.02 -2.19
N ALA A 23 -4.60 19.22 -0.92
CA ALA A 23 -5.88 19.78 -0.48
C ALA A 23 -6.07 21.21 -0.96
N ALA A 24 -5.09 22.09 -0.73
CA ALA A 24 -5.15 23.49 -1.11
C ALA A 24 -5.32 23.72 -2.63
N TRP A 25 -4.76 22.82 -3.44
CA TRP A 25 -4.79 22.94 -4.91
C TRP A 25 -5.80 21.99 -5.56
N ASN A 26 -6.59 21.24 -4.79
CA ASN A 26 -7.54 20.24 -5.27
C ASN A 26 -6.91 19.21 -6.23
N LEU A 27 -5.70 18.76 -5.91
CA LEU A 27 -4.98 17.84 -6.77
C LEU A 27 -5.67 16.46 -6.82
N PRO A 28 -5.67 15.79 -7.99
CA PRO A 28 -6.30 14.48 -8.16
C PRO A 28 -5.41 13.36 -7.59
N ILE A 29 -5.31 13.31 -6.27
CA ILE A 29 -4.47 12.35 -5.55
C ILE A 29 -5.33 11.52 -4.58
N VAL A 30 -5.12 10.21 -4.57
CA VAL A 30 -5.62 9.32 -3.53
C VAL A 30 -4.43 8.86 -2.69
N TYR A 31 -4.44 9.21 -1.41
CA TYR A 31 -3.47 8.79 -0.42
C TYR A 31 -3.94 7.49 0.22
N ILE A 32 -3.11 6.46 0.20
CA ILE A 32 -3.44 5.13 0.72
C ILE A 32 -2.43 4.75 1.79
N ILE A 33 -2.90 4.70 3.05
CA ILE A 33 -2.11 4.21 4.17
C ILE A 33 -2.27 2.70 4.28
N GLU A 34 -1.20 1.96 4.09
CA GLU A 34 -1.12 0.55 4.46
C GLU A 34 -0.81 0.44 5.96
N ASN A 35 -1.85 0.56 6.81
CA ASN A 35 -1.67 0.46 8.25
C ASN A 35 -1.51 -1.00 8.65
N ASN A 36 -0.26 -1.46 8.64
CA ASN A 36 0.12 -2.81 9.05
C ASN A 36 0.55 -2.91 10.52
N LEU A 37 0.30 -1.86 11.31
CA LEU A 37 0.55 -1.66 12.72
C LEU A 37 2.03 -1.48 13.13
N PHE A 38 3.00 -1.66 12.23
CA PHE A 38 4.43 -1.62 12.62
C PHE A 38 5.30 -0.82 11.65
N GLY A 39 5.92 0.24 12.18
CA GLY A 39 7.08 0.88 11.58
C GLY A 39 8.37 0.19 12.04
N ILE A 40 8.99 -0.61 11.18
CA ILE A 40 10.08 -1.53 11.53
C ILE A 40 9.62 -2.44 12.69
N SER A 41 10.06 -2.21 13.91
CA SER A 41 9.68 -2.95 15.12
C SER A 41 8.76 -2.16 16.07
N VAL A 42 8.44 -0.91 15.74
CA VAL A 42 7.65 -0.03 16.60
C VAL A 42 6.18 -0.10 16.24
N ASP A 43 5.36 -0.47 17.21
CA ASP A 43 3.90 -0.46 17.08
C ASP A 43 3.41 1.00 16.96
N ILE A 44 2.63 1.29 15.92
CA ILE A 44 2.09 2.63 15.66
C ILE A 44 1.26 3.16 16.83
N ARG A 45 0.60 2.29 17.58
CA ARG A 45 -0.21 2.63 18.76
C ARG A 45 0.61 3.24 19.90
N ARG A 46 1.94 3.06 19.89
CA ARG A 46 2.87 3.66 20.88
C ARG A 46 3.35 5.06 20.52
N VAL A 47 3.31 5.41 19.25
CA VAL A 47 3.88 6.66 18.71
C VAL A 47 2.86 7.58 18.08
N THR A 48 1.59 7.18 18.07
CA THR A 48 0.48 7.97 17.53
C THR A 48 -0.67 7.96 18.52
N LYS A 49 -1.19 9.14 18.86
CA LYS A 49 -2.28 9.27 19.83
C LYS A 49 -3.64 8.85 19.27
N GLU A 50 -3.94 9.26 18.03
CA GLU A 50 -5.13 8.84 17.31
C GLU A 50 -4.77 7.61 16.46
N HIS A 51 -5.38 6.48 16.77
CA HIS A 51 -5.08 5.20 16.12
C HIS A 51 -5.83 5.00 14.79
N ASP A 52 -6.84 5.81 14.55
CA ASP A 52 -7.56 5.88 13.28
C ASP A 52 -6.90 6.94 12.40
N LEU A 53 -5.89 6.54 11.64
CA LEU A 53 -5.02 7.47 10.90
C LEU A 53 -5.78 8.25 9.81
N TYR A 54 -6.86 7.68 9.27
CA TYR A 54 -7.70 8.37 8.28
C TYR A 54 -8.31 9.68 8.82
N LYS A 55 -8.50 9.81 10.14
CA LYS A 55 -9.02 11.04 10.78
C LYS A 55 -8.11 12.24 10.61
N ARG A 56 -6.84 12.03 10.25
CA ARG A 56 -5.92 13.14 9.89
C ARG A 56 -6.43 13.95 8.71
N ALA A 57 -7.24 13.35 7.85
CA ALA A 57 -7.88 14.02 6.71
C ALA A 57 -8.71 15.23 7.13
N GLU A 58 -9.36 15.18 8.30
CA GLU A 58 -10.19 16.27 8.84
C GLU A 58 -9.38 17.56 9.02
N GLY A 59 -8.12 17.45 9.45
CA GLY A 59 -7.23 18.59 9.64
C GLY A 59 -6.87 19.33 8.34
N TYR A 60 -7.05 18.67 7.19
CA TYR A 60 -6.80 19.24 5.85
C TYR A 60 -8.09 19.55 5.08
N GLY A 61 -9.26 19.30 5.68
CA GLY A 61 -10.56 19.55 5.06
C GLY A 61 -10.86 18.63 3.88
N ILE A 62 -10.30 17.42 3.86
CA ILE A 62 -10.52 16.42 2.81
C ILE A 62 -11.24 15.17 3.36
N PRO A 63 -11.88 14.37 2.53
CA PRO A 63 -12.46 13.09 2.94
C PRO A 63 -11.39 12.12 3.42
N GLY A 64 -11.70 11.38 4.49
CA GLY A 64 -10.91 10.27 5.00
C GLY A 64 -11.81 9.10 5.37
N GLU A 65 -11.40 7.87 5.04
CA GLU A 65 -12.11 6.65 5.45
C GLU A 65 -11.13 5.53 5.77
N ALA A 66 -11.55 4.63 6.69
CA ALA A 66 -10.84 3.39 6.96
C ALA A 66 -11.58 2.21 6.36
N VAL A 67 -10.83 1.26 5.81
CA VAL A 67 -11.35 0.01 5.26
C VAL A 67 -10.60 -1.19 5.84
N ASP A 68 -11.21 -2.36 5.79
CA ASP A 68 -10.52 -3.62 6.02
C ASP A 68 -9.55 -3.86 4.86
N GLY A 69 -8.25 -3.68 5.11
CA GLY A 69 -7.19 -3.89 4.12
C GLY A 69 -7.01 -5.35 3.69
N ASN A 70 -7.65 -6.30 4.38
CA ASN A 70 -7.66 -7.71 4.02
C ASN A 70 -8.88 -8.10 3.15
N ASP A 71 -9.85 -7.19 2.93
CA ASP A 71 -10.96 -7.40 2.00
C ASP A 71 -10.71 -6.63 0.69
N VAL A 72 -10.31 -7.34 -0.36
CA VAL A 72 -10.01 -6.76 -1.68
C VAL A 72 -11.19 -5.99 -2.28
N TYR A 73 -12.43 -6.40 -2.02
CA TYR A 73 -13.61 -5.69 -2.52
C TYR A 73 -13.85 -4.38 -1.78
N ALA A 74 -13.70 -4.38 -0.45
CA ALA A 74 -13.81 -3.16 0.34
C ALA A 74 -12.77 -2.11 -0.08
N VAL A 75 -11.52 -2.57 -0.29
CA VAL A 75 -10.44 -1.71 -0.81
C VAL A 75 -10.76 -1.19 -2.21
N TYR A 76 -11.19 -2.08 -3.12
CA TYR A 76 -11.54 -1.69 -4.48
C TYR A 76 -12.66 -0.63 -4.54
N GLU A 77 -13.71 -0.82 -3.75
CA GLU A 77 -14.85 0.13 -3.71
C GLU A 77 -14.42 1.49 -3.15
N ALA A 78 -13.67 1.52 -2.05
CA ALA A 78 -13.20 2.76 -1.45
C ALA A 78 -12.27 3.53 -2.41
N VAL A 79 -11.29 2.82 -3.00
CA VAL A 79 -10.37 3.43 -3.95
C VAL A 79 -11.09 3.91 -5.21
N SER A 80 -12.08 3.15 -5.71
CA SER A 80 -12.89 3.55 -6.87
C SER A 80 -13.64 4.85 -6.61
N ARG A 81 -14.30 5.00 -5.46
CA ARG A 81 -14.97 6.25 -5.07
C ARG A 81 -13.99 7.42 -5.01
N ALA A 82 -12.82 7.21 -4.40
CA ALA A 82 -11.79 8.23 -4.29
C ALA A 82 -11.20 8.65 -5.67
N VAL A 83 -11.01 7.67 -6.57
CA VAL A 83 -10.55 7.93 -7.94
C VAL A 83 -11.59 8.71 -8.74
N GLU A 84 -12.87 8.37 -8.62
CA GLU A 84 -13.95 9.13 -9.27
C GLU A 84 -13.99 10.57 -8.78
N ARG A 85 -13.88 10.78 -7.46
CA ARG A 85 -13.80 12.09 -6.85
C ARG A 85 -12.61 12.91 -7.42
N ALA A 86 -11.43 12.29 -7.44
CA ALA A 86 -10.22 12.92 -7.97
C ALA A 86 -10.37 13.30 -9.45
N ARG A 87 -10.97 12.42 -10.27
CA ARG A 87 -11.23 12.67 -11.70
C ARG A 87 -12.23 13.82 -11.94
N LYS A 88 -13.16 14.04 -11.00
CA LYS A 88 -14.10 15.17 -11.06
C LYS A 88 -13.48 16.50 -10.61
N GLY A 89 -12.22 16.51 -10.18
CA GLY A 89 -11.55 17.71 -9.66
C GLY A 89 -11.97 18.12 -8.26
N GLU A 90 -12.56 17.18 -7.49
CA GLU A 90 -13.06 17.43 -6.13
C GLU A 90 -11.97 17.29 -5.05
N GLY A 91 -10.71 17.20 -5.46
CA GLY A 91 -9.54 17.14 -4.60
C GLY A 91 -9.17 15.75 -4.12
N PRO A 92 -8.18 15.65 -3.19
CA PRO A 92 -7.64 14.40 -2.72
C PRO A 92 -8.54 13.69 -1.70
N THR A 93 -8.24 12.42 -1.47
CA THR A 93 -8.88 11.58 -0.44
C THR A 93 -7.81 10.79 0.29
N LEU A 94 -7.96 10.58 1.60
CA LEU A 94 -7.10 9.74 2.43
C LEU A 94 -7.84 8.44 2.79
N ILE A 95 -7.27 7.30 2.40
CA ILE A 95 -7.81 5.97 2.73
C ILE A 95 -6.82 5.25 3.64
N GLU A 96 -7.30 4.71 4.76
CA GLU A 96 -6.54 3.85 5.64
C GLU A 96 -6.98 2.40 5.44
N CYS A 97 -6.08 1.58 4.88
CA CYS A 97 -6.28 0.14 4.76
C CYS A 97 -5.70 -0.54 6.02
N LYS A 98 -6.58 -0.99 6.93
CA LYS A 98 -6.16 -1.69 8.15
C LYS A 98 -5.80 -3.12 7.84
N THR A 99 -4.54 -3.48 8.03
CA THR A 99 -3.97 -4.79 7.74
C THR A 99 -2.89 -5.17 8.78
N TYR A 100 -2.06 -6.15 8.48
CA TYR A 100 -1.02 -6.61 9.41
C TYR A 100 0.18 -7.17 8.66
N ARG A 101 1.39 -6.80 9.07
CA ARG A 101 2.61 -7.37 8.52
C ARG A 101 2.98 -8.66 9.24
N TRP A 102 2.92 -9.81 8.55
CA TRP A 102 3.25 -11.12 9.14
C TRP A 102 4.73 -11.41 9.19
N GLN A 103 5.42 -11.06 8.11
CA GLN A 103 6.86 -11.26 8.00
C GLN A 103 7.63 -10.19 8.77
N GLY A 104 8.92 -10.42 9.01
CA GLY A 104 9.81 -9.40 9.50
C GLY A 104 9.88 -8.19 8.56
N HIS A 105 10.39 -7.08 9.05
CA HIS A 105 10.59 -5.88 8.23
C HIS A 105 11.63 -6.13 7.13
N HIS A 106 12.63 -6.93 7.42
CA HIS A 106 13.67 -7.37 6.50
C HIS A 106 14.03 -8.84 6.78
N VAL A 107 14.86 -9.45 5.92
CA VAL A 107 15.19 -10.89 5.97
C VAL A 107 15.76 -11.34 7.34
N GLY A 108 16.52 -10.48 8.01
CA GLY A 108 17.11 -10.77 9.33
C GLY A 108 16.24 -10.40 10.53
N ASP A 109 15.00 -9.93 10.32
CA ASP A 109 14.10 -9.55 11.41
C ASP A 109 13.26 -10.76 11.88
N PRO A 110 13.50 -11.30 13.11
CA PRO A 110 12.75 -12.45 13.61
C PRO A 110 11.29 -12.11 13.99
N GLY A 111 10.95 -10.83 14.12
CA GLY A 111 9.59 -10.38 14.43
C GLY A 111 9.11 -10.67 15.85
N GLU A 112 10.01 -10.87 16.81
CA GLU A 112 9.71 -11.22 18.21
C GLU A 112 8.95 -10.13 18.99
N TYR A 113 8.86 -8.91 18.45
CA TYR A 113 8.11 -7.81 19.02
C TYR A 113 6.59 -7.92 18.86
N ARG A 114 6.11 -8.91 18.10
CA ARG A 114 4.68 -9.18 17.87
C ARG A 114 4.17 -10.29 18.78
N ALA A 115 2.97 -10.08 19.33
CA ALA A 115 2.32 -11.13 20.09
C ALA A 115 1.91 -12.30 19.16
N PRO A 116 2.26 -13.56 19.50
CA PRO A 116 1.92 -14.71 18.66
C PRO A 116 0.43 -14.86 18.41
N GLU A 117 -0.39 -14.52 19.40
CA GLU A 117 -1.86 -14.61 19.32
C GLU A 117 -2.42 -13.58 18.35
N GLU A 118 -1.89 -12.34 18.35
CA GLU A 118 -2.26 -11.29 17.41
C GLU A 118 -1.88 -11.69 15.99
N LEU A 119 -0.66 -12.20 15.81
CA LEU A 119 -0.19 -12.70 14.51
C LEU A 119 -1.08 -13.85 13.98
N ALA A 120 -1.45 -14.80 14.85
CA ALA A 120 -2.30 -15.92 14.46
C ALA A 120 -3.70 -15.45 14.05
N ALA A 121 -4.29 -14.50 14.79
CA ALA A 121 -5.58 -13.93 14.47
C ALA A 121 -5.60 -13.21 13.11
N TRP A 122 -4.54 -12.48 12.78
CA TRP A 122 -4.42 -11.83 11.48
C TRP A 122 -4.18 -12.81 10.33
N LYS A 123 -3.39 -13.86 10.56
CA LYS A 123 -3.17 -14.92 9.55
C LYS A 123 -4.46 -15.68 9.22
N ALA A 124 -5.34 -15.88 10.20
CA ALA A 124 -6.62 -16.56 9.98
C ALA A 124 -7.56 -15.77 9.04
N ARG A 125 -7.31 -14.49 8.83
CA ARG A 125 -8.05 -13.62 7.92
C ARG A 125 -7.18 -12.99 6.82
N GLU A 126 -6.24 -13.75 6.34
CA GLU A 126 -5.40 -13.39 5.20
C GLU A 126 -6.26 -13.09 3.97
N PRO A 127 -5.89 -12.07 3.15
CA PRO A 127 -6.70 -11.67 2.00
C PRO A 127 -7.07 -12.78 1.04
N LEU A 128 -6.16 -13.73 0.78
CA LEU A 128 -6.42 -14.86 -0.12
C LEU A 128 -7.39 -15.87 0.52
N VAL A 129 -7.28 -16.10 1.85
CA VAL A 129 -8.24 -16.93 2.58
C VAL A 129 -9.63 -16.31 2.56
N VAL A 130 -9.73 -15.01 2.87
CA VAL A 130 -11.02 -14.26 2.82
C VAL A 130 -11.64 -14.33 1.43
N LEU A 131 -10.83 -14.19 0.37
CA LEU A 131 -11.30 -14.28 -1.01
C LEU A 131 -11.79 -15.70 -1.37
N GLN A 132 -11.05 -16.73 -0.95
CA GLN A 132 -11.40 -18.12 -1.18
C GLN A 132 -12.69 -18.52 -0.45
N GLU A 133 -12.86 -18.07 0.81
CA GLU A 133 -14.09 -18.30 1.59
C GLU A 133 -15.35 -17.68 0.94
N LYS A 134 -15.19 -16.60 0.18
CA LYS A 134 -16.28 -16.01 -0.61
C LYS A 134 -16.74 -16.89 -1.79
N GLY A 135 -16.01 -17.96 -2.11
CA GLY A 135 -16.40 -18.93 -3.13
C GLY A 135 -16.49 -18.39 -4.55
N LEU A 136 -15.74 -17.34 -4.85
CA LEU A 136 -15.76 -16.67 -6.16
C LEU A 136 -14.89 -17.35 -7.20
N LEU A 137 -13.97 -18.21 -6.75
CA LEU A 137 -13.08 -19.02 -7.58
C LEU A 137 -13.24 -20.48 -7.18
N SER A 138 -13.23 -21.36 -8.15
CA SER A 138 -13.13 -22.79 -7.93
C SER A 138 -11.70 -23.20 -7.52
N ASP A 139 -11.54 -24.33 -6.87
CA ASP A 139 -10.22 -24.86 -6.50
C ASP A 139 -9.33 -25.04 -7.75
N GLY A 140 -9.89 -25.43 -8.89
CA GLY A 140 -9.16 -25.55 -10.15
C GLY A 140 -8.59 -24.24 -10.64
N GLU A 141 -9.38 -23.16 -10.61
CA GLU A 141 -8.92 -21.82 -10.99
C GLU A 141 -7.83 -21.29 -10.04
N ILE A 142 -7.96 -21.57 -8.74
CA ILE A 142 -6.94 -21.20 -7.75
C ILE A 142 -5.62 -21.90 -8.06
N GLU A 143 -5.65 -23.19 -8.38
CA GLU A 143 -4.44 -23.97 -8.69
C GLU A 143 -3.79 -23.51 -9.99
N GLU A 144 -4.57 -23.21 -11.02
CA GLU A 144 -4.06 -22.62 -12.27
C GLU A 144 -3.39 -21.27 -12.04
N ILE A 145 -3.98 -20.38 -11.22
CA ILE A 145 -3.39 -19.09 -10.86
C ILE A 145 -2.07 -19.29 -10.10
N ARG A 146 -2.03 -20.21 -9.13
CA ARG A 146 -0.82 -20.52 -8.38
C ARG A 146 0.31 -21.00 -9.30
N ALA A 147 0.03 -21.96 -10.16
CA ALA A 147 1.01 -22.48 -11.12
C ALA A 147 1.52 -21.39 -12.07
N PHE A 148 0.65 -20.50 -12.52
CA PHE A 148 1.02 -19.34 -13.32
C PHE A 148 1.97 -18.41 -12.55
N VAL A 149 1.61 -18.02 -11.31
CA VAL A 149 2.41 -17.13 -10.48
C VAL A 149 3.78 -17.72 -10.16
N GLU A 150 3.85 -19.00 -9.80
CA GLU A 150 5.11 -19.68 -9.52
C GLU A 150 6.05 -19.65 -10.74
N LYS A 151 5.50 -19.87 -11.94
CA LYS A 151 6.27 -19.78 -13.18
C LYS A 151 6.80 -18.36 -13.44
N GLU A 152 5.95 -17.35 -13.26
CA GLU A 152 6.34 -15.95 -13.46
C GLU A 152 7.44 -15.54 -12.46
N ILE A 153 7.32 -15.92 -11.18
CA ILE A 153 8.34 -15.64 -10.17
C ILE A 153 9.65 -16.35 -10.50
N ALA A 154 9.62 -17.62 -10.92
CA ALA A 154 10.81 -18.35 -11.30
C ALA A 154 11.52 -17.69 -12.50
N GLN A 155 10.76 -17.21 -13.48
CA GLN A 155 11.32 -16.47 -14.62
C GLN A 155 11.91 -15.12 -14.20
N ALA A 156 11.25 -14.39 -13.30
CA ALA A 156 11.75 -13.12 -12.78
C ALA A 156 13.06 -13.30 -11.99
N CYS A 157 13.16 -14.34 -11.15
CA CYS A 157 14.38 -14.68 -10.44
C CYS A 157 15.52 -14.99 -11.44
N LYS A 158 15.25 -15.84 -12.43
CA LYS A 158 16.24 -16.18 -13.47
C LYS A 158 16.68 -14.94 -14.23
N PHE A 159 15.74 -14.07 -14.64
CA PHE A 159 16.05 -12.82 -15.30
C PHE A 159 16.99 -11.93 -14.46
N ALA A 160 16.70 -11.80 -13.15
CA ALA A 160 17.52 -11.00 -12.24
C ALA A 160 18.94 -11.58 -12.07
N GLU A 161 19.06 -12.92 -11.97
CA GLU A 161 20.35 -13.62 -11.83
C GLU A 161 21.21 -13.55 -13.10
N GLU A 162 20.58 -13.60 -14.28
CA GLU A 162 21.26 -13.57 -15.58
C GLU A 162 21.50 -12.16 -16.12
N SER A 163 20.92 -11.13 -15.50
CA SER A 163 21.06 -9.74 -15.94
C SER A 163 22.41 -9.16 -15.54
N ASP A 164 23.05 -8.48 -16.46
CA ASP A 164 24.25 -7.70 -16.18
C ASP A 164 23.92 -6.49 -15.27
N TYR A 165 24.94 -5.98 -14.57
CA TYR A 165 24.80 -4.70 -13.87
C TYR A 165 24.59 -3.58 -14.88
N PRO A 166 23.75 -2.58 -14.55
CA PRO A 166 23.52 -1.45 -15.43
C PRO A 166 24.81 -0.66 -15.68
N ASP A 167 24.93 -0.09 -16.89
CA ASP A 167 26.05 0.81 -17.22
C ASP A 167 25.98 2.05 -16.32
N VAL A 168 27.15 2.60 -15.97
CA VAL A 168 27.23 3.79 -15.08
C VAL A 168 26.48 4.99 -15.66
N SER A 169 26.35 5.09 -16.99
CA SER A 169 25.59 6.15 -17.65
C SER A 169 24.09 6.13 -17.34
N GLU A 170 23.54 4.98 -16.93
CA GLU A 170 22.12 4.87 -16.54
C GLU A 170 21.78 5.75 -15.32
N ALA A 171 22.76 6.07 -14.47
CA ALA A 171 22.56 6.96 -13.32
C ALA A 171 22.10 8.38 -13.70
N TYR A 172 22.26 8.77 -14.95
CA TYR A 172 21.90 10.11 -15.46
C TYR A 172 20.65 10.09 -16.32
N LYS A 173 20.05 8.91 -16.58
CA LYS A 173 18.85 8.77 -17.41
C LYS A 173 17.60 8.82 -16.53
N ASP A 174 16.50 9.15 -17.15
CA ASP A 174 15.15 9.10 -16.55
C ASP A 174 14.95 9.91 -15.23
N VAL A 175 15.88 10.82 -14.93
CA VAL A 175 15.77 11.74 -13.78
C VAL A 175 14.73 12.85 -14.05
N PHE A 176 14.65 13.30 -15.29
CA PHE A 176 13.70 14.30 -15.77
C PHE A 176 13.02 13.81 -17.05
N VAL A 177 11.81 14.31 -17.29
CA VAL A 177 11.15 14.07 -18.58
C VAL A 177 11.89 14.84 -19.66
N ASP A 178 12.35 14.16 -20.71
CA ASP A 178 12.93 14.81 -21.89
C ASP A 178 11.84 15.61 -22.63
N ILE A 179 11.88 16.92 -22.44
CA ILE A 179 10.94 17.87 -23.09
C ILE A 179 11.09 17.86 -24.62
N ALA A 180 12.23 17.39 -25.15
CA ALA A 180 12.50 17.30 -26.58
C ALA A 180 11.71 16.21 -27.34
N ALA A 181 11.09 15.27 -26.63
CA ALA A 181 10.29 14.19 -27.24
C ALA A 181 8.79 14.53 -27.36
N SER A 182 8.37 15.74 -26.96
CA SER A 182 6.95 16.15 -26.90
C SER A 182 6.61 17.32 -27.84
N VAL A 183 7.44 17.59 -28.86
CA VAL A 183 7.19 18.61 -29.89
C VAL A 183 7.03 17.99 -31.25
#